data_a0a4887a806eaf0bc0c4a3c6efa520dc
#
_entry.id   a0a4887a806eaf0bc0c4a3c6efa520dc
#
_cell.length_a   1.000
_cell.length_b   1.000
_cell.length_c   1.000
_cell.angle_alpha   90.00
_cell.angle_beta   90.00
_cell.angle_gamma   90.00
#
_symmetry.space_group_name_H-M   'P 1'
#
loop_
_entity.id
_entity.type
_entity.pdbx_description
1 polymer ?
#
loop_
_entity_poly.entity_id
_entity_poly.type
_entity_poly.pdbx_seq_one_letter_code
_entity_poly.pdbx_strand_id
1 'polypeptide(L)' 'MIKITFPDGSVREYENGVTGLQIAESISSRLAQDVLACGVNGETVELNRPIHEDAAIQLYKWDD' A
#
# COMPACT_ATOMS: atom_id res chain seq x y z
N MET A 1 9.44 -8.64 9.52
CA MET A 1 8.48 -8.41 8.42
C MET A 1 7.16 -7.95 8.99
N ILE A 2 6.50 -7.06 8.30
CA ILE A 2 5.17 -6.61 8.67
C ILE A 2 4.14 -7.24 7.74
N LYS A 3 2.92 -7.38 8.23
CA LYS A 3 1.83 -7.97 7.47
C LYS A 3 0.91 -6.89 6.97
N ILE A 4 0.68 -6.89 5.68
CA ILE A 4 -0.19 -5.90 5.02
C ILE A 4 -1.43 -6.62 4.53
N THR A 5 -2.59 -6.17 4.99
CA THR A 5 -3.89 -6.71 4.59
C THR A 5 -4.48 -5.83 3.51
N PHE A 6 -4.87 -6.45 2.40
CA PHE A 6 -5.47 -5.75 1.28
C PHE A 6 -7.00 -5.72 1.38
N PRO A 7 -7.67 -4.84 0.63
CA PRO A 7 -9.14 -4.72 0.70
C PRO A 7 -9.89 -6.00 0.37
N ASP A 8 -9.29 -6.90 -0.41
CA ASP A 8 -9.92 -8.17 -0.76
C ASP A 8 -9.74 -9.23 0.31
N GLY A 9 -9.08 -8.89 1.43
CA GLY A 9 -8.84 -9.79 2.54
C GLY A 9 -7.53 -10.57 2.46
N SER A 10 -6.80 -10.43 1.37
CA SER A 10 -5.51 -11.12 1.26
C SER A 10 -4.45 -10.41 2.11
N VAL A 11 -3.46 -11.18 2.55
CA VAL A 11 -2.39 -10.67 3.41
C VAL A 11 -1.05 -11.01 2.76
N ARG A 12 -0.16 -10.02 2.71
CA ARG A 12 1.21 -10.22 2.24
C ARG A 12 2.18 -9.65 3.25
N GLU A 13 3.36 -10.23 3.30
CA GLU A 13 4.41 -9.76 4.19
C GLU A 13 5.41 -8.91 3.43
N TYR A 14 5.85 -7.82 4.06
CA TYR A 14 6.83 -6.90 3.49
C TYR A 14 7.84 -6.52 4.55
N GLU A 15 8.97 -5.98 4.13
CA GLU A 15 9.98 -5.50 5.05
C GLU A 15 9.47 -4.26 5.79
N ASN A 16 9.90 -4.13 7.04
CA ASN A 16 9.62 -2.94 7.83
C ASN A 16 10.16 -1.70 7.09
N GLY A 17 9.32 -0.69 6.96
CA GLY A 17 9.69 0.52 6.23
C GLY A 17 9.22 0.52 4.77
N VAL A 18 8.47 -0.50 4.35
CA VAL A 18 7.93 -0.56 3.00
C VAL A 18 6.99 0.63 2.78
N THR A 19 7.00 1.17 1.57
CA THR A 19 6.12 2.27 1.21
C THR A 19 4.91 1.76 0.43
N GLY A 20 3.87 2.59 0.38
CA GLY A 20 2.69 2.26 -0.43
C GLY A 20 3.04 2.06 -1.90
N LEU A 21 3.99 2.87 -2.40
CA LEU A 21 4.42 2.73 -3.78
C LEU A 21 5.10 1.38 -4.02
N GLN A 22 5.96 0.95 -3.10
CA GLN A 22 6.62 -0.35 -3.20
C GLN A 22 5.62 -1.49 -3.17
N ILE A 23 4.59 -1.36 -2.34
CA ILE A 23 3.53 -2.36 -2.28
C ILE A 23 2.78 -2.42 -3.61
N ALA A 24 2.44 -1.26 -4.18
CA ALA A 24 1.77 -1.22 -5.46
C ALA A 24 2.62 -1.84 -6.56
N GLU A 25 3.93 -1.56 -6.56
CA GLU A 25 4.86 -2.13 -7.54
C GLU A 25 4.95 -3.65 -7.42
N SER A 26 4.82 -4.17 -6.22
CA SER A 26 4.87 -5.62 -6.01
C SER A 26 3.64 -6.32 -6.59
N ILE A 27 2.55 -5.60 -6.76
CA ILE A 27 1.33 -6.14 -7.34
C ILE A 27 1.37 -5.99 -8.86
N SER A 28 1.66 -4.79 -9.33
CA SER A 28 1.66 -4.48 -10.75
C SER A 28 2.35 -3.14 -10.97
N SER A 29 3.27 -3.10 -11.94
CA SER A 29 3.94 -1.84 -12.28
C SER A 29 2.94 -0.83 -12.84
N ARG A 30 1.91 -1.31 -13.53
CA ARG A 30 0.88 -0.43 -14.05
C ARG A 30 0.06 0.19 -12.93
N LEU A 31 -0.26 -0.61 -11.91
CA LEU A 31 -0.97 -0.10 -10.74
C LEU A 31 -0.15 0.98 -10.05
N ALA A 32 1.17 0.76 -9.93
CA ALA A 32 2.04 1.73 -9.29
C ALA A 32 2.05 3.07 -10.03
N GLN A 33 1.88 3.06 -11.34
CA GLN A 33 1.82 4.28 -12.13
C GLN A 33 0.52 5.04 -11.91
N ASP A 34 -0.55 4.34 -11.57
CA ASP A 34 -1.87 4.94 -11.42
C ASP A 34 -2.17 5.36 -9.99
N VAL A 35 -1.46 4.83 -9.02
CA VAL A 35 -1.73 5.10 -7.61
C VAL A 35 -1.25 6.49 -7.24
N LEU A 36 -2.10 7.27 -6.58
CA LEU A 36 -1.80 8.64 -6.16
C LEU A 36 -1.52 8.75 -4.67
N ALA A 37 -2.16 7.92 -3.86
CA ALA A 37 -2.01 7.93 -2.42
C ALA A 37 -2.42 6.55 -1.89
N CYS A 38 -2.15 6.31 -0.62
CA CYS A 38 -2.60 5.07 -0.02
C CYS A 38 -3.23 5.34 1.35
N GLY A 39 -4.11 4.44 1.75
CA GLY A 39 -4.69 4.46 3.08
C GLY A 39 -4.04 3.40 3.94
N VAL A 40 -3.62 3.78 5.13
CA VAL A 40 -3.02 2.87 6.10
C VAL A 40 -3.89 2.92 7.34
N ASN A 41 -4.55 1.82 7.65
CA ASN A 41 -5.49 1.73 8.76
C ASN A 41 -6.55 2.83 8.73
N GLY A 42 -7.03 3.15 7.52
CA GLY A 42 -8.07 4.15 7.34
C GLY A 42 -7.56 5.59 7.23
N GLU A 43 -6.25 5.79 7.33
CA GLU A 43 -5.66 7.12 7.25
C GLU A 43 -4.95 7.28 5.90
N THR A 44 -5.27 8.35 5.18
CA THR A 44 -4.64 8.62 3.89
C THR A 44 -3.24 9.17 4.09
N VAL A 45 -2.27 8.52 3.47
CA VAL A 45 -0.87 8.91 3.57
C VAL A 45 -0.25 8.97 2.18
N GLU A 46 0.92 9.61 2.11
CA GLU A 46 1.66 9.70 0.85
C GLU A 46 2.24 8.34 0.47
N LEU A 47 2.43 8.13 -0.83
CA LEU A 47 2.94 6.86 -1.35
C LEU A 47 4.36 6.54 -0.88
N ASN A 48 5.15 7.56 -0.61
CA ASN A 48 6.54 7.37 -0.18
C ASN A 48 6.71 7.30 1.33
N ARG A 49 5.61 7.30 2.08
CA ARG A 49 5.68 7.22 3.53
C ARG A 49 5.94 5.78 3.95
N PRO A 50 6.98 5.52 4.75
CA PRO A 50 7.28 4.16 5.19
C PRO A 50 6.27 3.64 6.20
N ILE A 51 6.00 2.34 6.12
CA ILE A 51 5.07 1.66 7.01
C ILE A 51 5.90 0.76 7.92
N HIS A 52 5.73 0.91 9.23
CA HIS A 52 6.57 0.23 10.21
C HIS A 52 5.82 -0.79 11.06
N GLU A 53 4.54 -1.02 10.78
CA GLU A 53 3.72 -1.96 11.56
C GLU A 53 2.71 -2.65 10.67
N ASP A 54 2.17 -3.75 11.16
CA ASP A 54 1.09 -4.44 10.46
C ASP A 54 -0.05 -3.48 10.23
N ALA A 55 -0.61 -3.48 9.03
CA ALA A 55 -1.62 -2.50 8.68
C ALA A 55 -2.54 -3.04 7.59
N ALA A 56 -3.75 -2.49 7.55
CA ALA A 56 -4.65 -2.68 6.43
C ALA A 56 -4.40 -1.54 5.46
N ILE A 57 -4.18 -1.87 4.20
CA ILE A 57 -3.82 -0.88 3.19
C ILE A 57 -4.94 -0.74 2.17
N GLN A 58 -5.05 0.46 1.63
CA GLN A 58 -5.92 0.74 0.51
C GLN A 58 -5.14 1.65 -0.45
N LEU A 59 -5.20 1.32 -1.73
CA LEU A 59 -4.48 2.09 -2.74
C LEU A 59 -5.49 2.95 -3.50
N TYR A 60 -5.25 4.25 -3.49
CA TYR A 60 -6.13 5.21 -4.16
C TYR A 60 -5.50 5.62 -5.48
N LYS A 61 -6.25 5.46 -6.54
CA LYS A 61 -5.80 5.87 -7.85
C LYS A 61 -6.78 6.86 -8.43
N TRP A 62 -6.33 7.59 -9.44
CA TRP A 62 -7.21 8.51 -10.13
C TRP A 62 -8.27 7.71 -10.85
N ASP A 63 -9.49 7.89 -10.44
CA ASP A 63 -10.61 7.15 -10.97
C ASP A 63 -11.68 8.11 -11.43
N ASP A 64 -12.21 7.85 -12.57
CA ASP A 64 -13.23 8.71 -13.19
C ASP A 64 -14.61 8.42 -12.67
#